data_2e75e8dc71d07ba606eefe6cf055cf6d
#
_entry.id   2e75e8dc71d07ba606eefe6cf055cf6d
#
_cell.length_a   1.000
_cell.length_b   1.000
_cell.length_c   1.000
_cell.angle_alpha   90.00
_cell.angle_beta   90.00
_cell.angle_gamma   90.00
#
_symmetry.space_group_name_H-M   'P 1'
#
loop_
_entity.id
_entity.type
_entity.pdbx_description
1 polymer ?
#
loop_
_entity_poly.entity_id
_entity_poly.type
_entity_poly.pdbx_seq_one_letter_code
_entity_poly.pdbx_strand_id
1 'polypeptide(L)'
;DLVGTLQKKAVLLDSEEEQIEIYLRIANLYIDRFSNQAEAIKAFEKVLALDPDNADAVAHLLAVYEKRRDWEKLISLREREINKCDESERADKIYEVAKLAATRVKKPDICTHWWEKVLEDQPEHEEANGELAKLYERGKNWEGLAKVCSVKATIATSEKGRIDALQKLGLLYTDKVSDPEKAIESWRRLLEIDGNHRRAQDSIKKLYIAQGAWDELESFYRSAGKLDEYVRVLERQLDTAADELKLSLAMKIAVTYRDEINKADRAMRAFERVLTIDETNLEAAEALIPLYEQGRDPRKLVTALEIQLGQTEDPSTRQERIKVIAEYCETKVRDKGAAFGWWLKAHE
;
A
#
# COMPACT_ATOMS: atom_id res chain seq x y z
N ASP A 1 -39.01 -25.77 -51.80
CA ASP A 1 -37.77 -25.81 -51.00
C ASP A 1 -38.09 -26.26 -49.57
N LEU A 2 -37.73 -27.54 -49.24
CA LEU A 2 -38.03 -28.18 -47.96
C LEU A 2 -37.56 -27.33 -46.75
N VAL A 3 -36.38 -26.80 -46.83
CA VAL A 3 -35.78 -25.97 -45.70
C VAL A 3 -36.58 -24.70 -45.49
N GLY A 4 -36.94 -23.97 -46.56
CA GLY A 4 -37.75 -22.79 -46.43
C GLY A 4 -39.14 -23.04 -45.85
N THR A 5 -39.73 -24.21 -46.18
CA THR A 5 -41.00 -24.65 -45.58
C THR A 5 -40.86 -24.97 -44.10
N LEU A 6 -39.78 -25.65 -43.71
CA LEU A 6 -39.47 -25.96 -42.31
C LEU A 6 -39.21 -24.69 -41.51
N GLN A 7 -38.48 -23.73 -42.07
CA GLN A 7 -38.23 -22.41 -41.40
C GLN A 7 -39.53 -21.66 -41.14
N LYS A 8 -40.44 -21.61 -42.12
CA LYS A 8 -41.77 -21.02 -41.96
C LYS A 8 -42.61 -21.75 -40.91
N LYS A 9 -42.54 -23.09 -40.92
CA LYS A 9 -43.23 -23.89 -39.93
C LYS A 9 -42.70 -23.61 -38.51
N ALA A 10 -41.40 -23.55 -38.31
CA ALA A 10 -40.78 -23.25 -37.00
C ALA A 10 -41.27 -21.96 -36.41
N VAL A 11 -41.46 -20.89 -37.23
CA VAL A 11 -41.93 -19.58 -36.77
C VAL A 11 -43.41 -19.59 -36.39
N LEU A 12 -44.21 -20.51 -36.91
CA LEU A 12 -45.64 -20.61 -36.67
C LEU A 12 -46.00 -21.52 -35.48
N LEU A 13 -45.05 -22.21 -34.92
CA LEU A 13 -45.28 -23.11 -33.76
C LEU A 13 -45.19 -22.33 -32.47
N ASP A 14 -46.10 -22.62 -31.54
CA ASP A 14 -46.15 -22.04 -30.21
C ASP A 14 -45.28 -22.82 -29.19
N SER A 15 -44.96 -24.09 -29.50
CA SER A 15 -44.11 -24.93 -28.64
C SER A 15 -42.65 -24.77 -28.96
N GLU A 16 -41.82 -24.37 -27.97
CA GLU A 16 -40.38 -24.29 -28.10
C GLU A 16 -39.74 -25.66 -28.40
N GLU A 17 -40.26 -26.75 -27.84
CA GLU A 17 -39.78 -28.10 -28.08
C GLU A 17 -39.95 -28.48 -29.56
N GLU A 18 -41.10 -28.21 -30.17
CA GLU A 18 -41.34 -28.46 -31.60
C GLU A 18 -40.48 -27.54 -32.49
N GLN A 19 -40.24 -26.31 -32.07
CA GLN A 19 -39.34 -25.40 -32.77
C GLN A 19 -37.90 -25.95 -32.78
N ILE A 20 -37.41 -26.45 -31.63
CA ILE A 20 -36.08 -27.05 -31.46
C ILE A 20 -35.92 -28.23 -32.39
N GLU A 21 -36.90 -29.16 -32.39
CA GLU A 21 -36.87 -30.35 -33.30
C GLU A 21 -36.72 -29.92 -34.77
N ILE A 22 -37.48 -28.91 -35.20
CA ILE A 22 -37.41 -28.42 -36.56
C ILE A 22 -36.07 -27.76 -36.86
N TYR A 23 -35.54 -26.94 -35.99
CA TYR A 23 -34.24 -26.31 -36.20
C TYR A 23 -33.09 -27.33 -36.19
N LEU A 24 -33.11 -28.37 -35.37
CA LEU A 24 -32.16 -29.48 -35.42
C LEU A 24 -32.24 -30.20 -36.76
N ARG A 25 -33.48 -30.46 -37.26
CA ARG A 25 -33.68 -31.07 -38.56
C ARG A 25 -33.16 -30.22 -39.72
N ILE A 26 -33.36 -28.90 -39.65
CA ILE A 26 -32.82 -27.94 -40.63
C ILE A 26 -31.28 -27.93 -40.59
N ALA A 27 -30.67 -27.93 -39.39
CA ALA A 27 -29.23 -27.96 -39.23
C ALA A 27 -28.62 -29.24 -39.86
N ASN A 28 -29.20 -30.40 -39.55
CA ASN A 28 -28.74 -31.70 -40.11
C ASN A 28 -28.93 -31.73 -41.63
N LEU A 29 -30.01 -31.22 -42.19
CA LEU A 29 -30.19 -31.13 -43.64
C LEU A 29 -29.12 -30.26 -44.30
N TYR A 30 -28.73 -29.13 -43.68
CA TYR A 30 -27.66 -28.30 -44.20
C TYR A 30 -26.30 -28.99 -44.15
N ILE A 31 -26.04 -29.86 -43.18
CA ILE A 31 -24.81 -30.65 -43.09
C ILE A 31 -24.82 -31.76 -44.13
N ASP A 32 -25.83 -32.63 -44.11
CA ASP A 32 -25.83 -33.91 -44.80
C ASP A 32 -26.12 -33.75 -46.29
N ARG A 33 -27.00 -32.81 -46.66
CA ARG A 33 -27.46 -32.68 -48.04
C ARG A 33 -26.86 -31.52 -48.79
N PHE A 34 -26.61 -30.43 -48.10
CA PHE A 34 -26.18 -29.19 -48.75
C PHE A 34 -24.71 -28.82 -48.47
N SER A 35 -24.07 -29.54 -47.58
CA SER A 35 -22.68 -29.23 -47.12
C SER A 35 -22.48 -27.74 -46.76
N ASN A 36 -23.55 -27.08 -46.31
CA ASN A 36 -23.57 -25.65 -45.99
C ASN A 36 -23.43 -25.45 -44.49
N GLN A 37 -22.20 -25.46 -44.02
CA GLN A 37 -21.88 -25.27 -42.61
C GLN A 37 -22.33 -23.91 -42.06
N ALA A 38 -22.37 -22.87 -42.89
CA ALA A 38 -22.76 -21.52 -42.42
C ALA A 38 -24.24 -21.47 -42.01
N GLU A 39 -25.13 -22.09 -42.79
CA GLU A 39 -26.55 -22.15 -42.48
C GLU A 39 -26.85 -23.15 -41.36
N ALA A 40 -26.08 -24.23 -41.30
CA ALA A 40 -26.16 -25.19 -40.19
C ALA A 40 -25.83 -24.54 -38.85
N ILE A 41 -24.78 -23.72 -38.78
CA ILE A 41 -24.42 -22.94 -37.58
C ILE A 41 -25.57 -22.03 -37.14
N LYS A 42 -26.18 -21.29 -38.07
CA LYS A 42 -27.30 -20.41 -37.74
C LYS A 42 -28.51 -21.19 -37.19
N ALA A 43 -28.76 -22.40 -37.72
CA ALA A 43 -29.84 -23.27 -37.23
C ALA A 43 -29.53 -23.77 -35.81
N PHE A 44 -28.30 -24.22 -35.54
CA PHE A 44 -27.89 -24.61 -34.16
C PHE A 44 -27.85 -23.43 -33.21
N GLU A 45 -27.43 -22.23 -33.63
CA GLU A 45 -27.48 -21.01 -32.79
C GLU A 45 -28.96 -20.71 -32.41
N LYS A 46 -29.93 -20.95 -33.31
CA LYS A 46 -31.36 -20.81 -32.96
C LYS A 46 -31.82 -21.86 -31.95
N VAL A 47 -31.34 -23.09 -32.07
CA VAL A 47 -31.61 -24.12 -31.06
C VAL A 47 -31.11 -23.66 -29.69
N LEU A 48 -29.87 -23.16 -29.62
CA LEU A 48 -29.30 -22.68 -28.36
C LEU A 48 -29.96 -21.39 -27.82
N ALA A 49 -30.68 -20.66 -28.68
CA ALA A 49 -31.47 -19.50 -28.23
C ALA A 49 -32.77 -19.94 -27.54
N LEU A 50 -33.36 -21.09 -27.92
CA LEU A 50 -34.55 -21.68 -27.31
C LEU A 50 -34.18 -22.61 -26.14
N ASP A 51 -33.21 -23.49 -26.37
CA ASP A 51 -32.67 -24.42 -25.38
C ASP A 51 -31.14 -24.22 -25.30
N PRO A 52 -30.67 -23.37 -24.37
CA PRO A 52 -29.25 -23.10 -24.20
C PRO A 52 -28.42 -24.33 -23.87
N ASP A 53 -29.08 -25.44 -23.50
CA ASP A 53 -28.48 -26.64 -22.93
C ASP A 53 -28.55 -27.85 -23.89
N ASN A 54 -29.01 -27.63 -25.08
CA ASN A 54 -29.15 -28.69 -26.07
C ASN A 54 -27.78 -29.31 -26.41
N ALA A 55 -27.57 -30.53 -25.94
CA ALA A 55 -26.29 -31.25 -26.05
C ALA A 55 -25.83 -31.41 -27.51
N ASP A 56 -26.73 -31.72 -28.43
CA ASP A 56 -26.39 -31.92 -29.85
C ASP A 56 -25.93 -30.62 -30.50
N ALA A 57 -26.64 -29.51 -30.20
CA ALA A 57 -26.27 -28.19 -30.71
C ALA A 57 -24.94 -27.73 -30.15
N VAL A 58 -24.71 -27.90 -28.84
CA VAL A 58 -23.44 -27.56 -28.16
C VAL A 58 -22.28 -28.33 -28.78
N ALA A 59 -22.36 -29.66 -28.83
CA ALA A 59 -21.29 -30.51 -29.34
C ALA A 59 -20.92 -30.16 -30.79
N HIS A 60 -21.95 -29.92 -31.63
CA HIS A 60 -21.72 -29.56 -33.01
C HIS A 60 -21.08 -28.18 -33.19
N LEU A 61 -21.57 -27.21 -32.48
CA LEU A 61 -21.02 -25.83 -32.55
C LEU A 61 -19.60 -25.74 -32.00
N LEU A 62 -19.26 -26.47 -30.92
CA LEU A 62 -17.89 -26.55 -30.40
C LEU A 62 -16.92 -27.02 -31.48
N ALA A 63 -17.23 -28.15 -32.14
CA ALA A 63 -16.40 -28.71 -33.19
C ALA A 63 -16.24 -27.77 -34.40
N VAL A 64 -17.31 -27.09 -34.79
CA VAL A 64 -17.30 -26.18 -35.93
C VAL A 64 -16.56 -24.86 -35.60
N TYR A 65 -16.76 -24.26 -34.43
CA TYR A 65 -16.06 -23.05 -34.03
C TYR A 65 -14.56 -23.30 -33.88
N GLU A 66 -14.14 -24.46 -33.36
CA GLU A 66 -12.74 -24.86 -33.29
C GLU A 66 -12.12 -24.97 -34.68
N LYS A 67 -12.79 -25.68 -35.63
CA LYS A 67 -12.35 -25.86 -37.02
C LYS A 67 -12.26 -24.51 -37.77
N ARG A 68 -13.20 -23.61 -37.52
CA ARG A 68 -13.23 -22.26 -38.12
C ARG A 68 -12.33 -21.25 -37.41
N ARG A 69 -11.75 -21.63 -36.31
CA ARG A 69 -10.93 -20.75 -35.44
C ARG A 69 -11.73 -19.55 -34.92
N ASP A 70 -13.02 -19.72 -34.68
CA ASP A 70 -13.88 -18.70 -34.05
C ASP A 70 -13.79 -18.86 -32.53
N TRP A 71 -12.62 -18.44 -32.03
CA TRP A 71 -12.22 -18.69 -30.64
C TRP A 71 -13.11 -17.98 -29.62
N GLU A 72 -13.62 -16.81 -29.95
CA GLU A 72 -14.49 -16.06 -29.03
C GLU A 72 -15.82 -16.77 -28.82
N LYS A 73 -16.45 -17.25 -29.93
CA LYS A 73 -17.67 -18.04 -29.82
C LYS A 73 -17.43 -19.40 -29.15
N LEU A 74 -16.28 -19.99 -29.40
CA LEU A 74 -15.88 -21.23 -28.72
C LEU A 74 -15.78 -21.03 -27.21
N ILE A 75 -15.12 -19.97 -26.76
CA ILE A 75 -14.98 -19.63 -25.34
C ILE A 75 -16.35 -19.35 -24.71
N SER A 76 -17.20 -18.57 -25.38
CA SER A 76 -18.54 -18.27 -24.86
C SER A 76 -19.41 -19.56 -24.70
N LEU A 77 -19.23 -20.54 -25.60
CA LEU A 77 -19.92 -21.80 -25.49
C LEU A 77 -19.35 -22.68 -24.36
N ARG A 78 -18.00 -22.74 -24.24
CA ARG A 78 -17.33 -23.43 -23.14
C ARG A 78 -17.69 -22.85 -21.76
N GLU A 79 -17.92 -21.54 -21.66
CA GLU A 79 -18.36 -20.90 -20.42
C GLU A 79 -19.71 -21.46 -19.92
N ARG A 80 -20.62 -21.77 -20.84
CA ARG A 80 -21.91 -22.40 -20.49
C ARG A 80 -21.72 -23.83 -19.95
N GLU A 81 -20.77 -24.58 -20.52
CA GLU A 81 -20.43 -25.92 -20.02
C GLU A 81 -19.80 -25.85 -18.62
N ILE A 82 -18.92 -24.89 -18.38
CA ILE A 82 -18.27 -24.68 -17.09
C ILE A 82 -19.28 -24.36 -15.99
N ASN A 83 -20.30 -23.55 -16.31
CA ASN A 83 -21.33 -23.19 -15.34
C ASN A 83 -22.21 -24.36 -14.89
N LYS A 84 -22.13 -25.49 -15.56
CA LYS A 84 -22.95 -26.70 -15.30
C LYS A 84 -22.15 -27.92 -14.85
N CYS A 85 -20.84 -27.88 -15.04
CA CYS A 85 -19.99 -29.00 -14.63
C CYS A 85 -19.85 -29.07 -13.11
N ASP A 86 -19.53 -30.25 -12.64
CA ASP A 86 -19.20 -30.46 -11.23
C ASP A 86 -17.98 -29.65 -10.80
N GLU A 87 -17.94 -29.28 -9.53
CA GLU A 87 -16.88 -28.47 -8.96
C GLU A 87 -15.48 -29.10 -9.17
N SER A 88 -15.40 -30.43 -9.19
CA SER A 88 -14.15 -31.17 -9.42
C SER A 88 -13.53 -30.96 -10.81
N GLU A 89 -14.36 -30.73 -11.84
CA GLU A 89 -13.89 -30.51 -13.22
C GLU A 89 -13.81 -29.05 -13.61
N ARG A 90 -14.46 -28.20 -12.83
CA ARG A 90 -14.64 -26.79 -13.13
C ARG A 90 -13.31 -26.06 -13.24
N ALA A 91 -12.41 -26.25 -12.28
CA ALA A 91 -11.11 -25.59 -12.23
C ALA A 91 -10.24 -25.91 -13.46
N ASP A 92 -10.20 -27.17 -13.86
CA ASP A 92 -9.44 -27.61 -15.03
C ASP A 92 -9.99 -27.00 -16.32
N LYS A 93 -11.33 -26.98 -16.48
CA LYS A 93 -11.99 -26.38 -17.65
C LYS A 93 -11.78 -24.87 -17.72
N ILE A 94 -11.84 -24.16 -16.59
CA ILE A 94 -11.53 -22.72 -16.52
C ILE A 94 -10.09 -22.47 -16.97
N TYR A 95 -9.16 -23.25 -16.48
CA TYR A 95 -7.75 -23.13 -16.85
C TYR A 95 -7.50 -23.39 -18.34
N GLU A 96 -8.13 -24.43 -18.93
CA GLU A 96 -8.04 -24.69 -20.37
C GLU A 96 -8.55 -23.50 -21.19
N VAL A 97 -9.68 -22.91 -20.80
CA VAL A 97 -10.24 -21.73 -21.48
C VAL A 97 -9.33 -20.52 -21.31
N ALA A 98 -8.73 -20.31 -20.15
CA ALA A 98 -7.76 -19.23 -19.94
C ALA A 98 -6.54 -19.38 -20.86
N LYS A 99 -6.01 -20.59 -21.01
CA LYS A 99 -4.92 -20.90 -21.96
C LYS A 99 -5.34 -20.68 -23.42
N LEU A 100 -6.54 -21.08 -23.79
CA LEU A 100 -7.08 -20.85 -25.12
C LEU A 100 -7.21 -19.35 -25.40
N ALA A 101 -7.73 -18.57 -24.46
CA ALA A 101 -7.83 -17.13 -24.55
C ALA A 101 -6.45 -16.49 -24.76
N ALA A 102 -5.48 -16.83 -23.92
CA ALA A 102 -4.12 -16.30 -23.98
C ALA A 102 -3.37 -16.64 -25.27
N THR A 103 -3.57 -17.87 -25.80
CA THR A 103 -2.81 -18.35 -26.96
C THR A 103 -3.45 -17.99 -28.30
N ARG A 104 -4.79 -17.98 -28.35
CA ARG A 104 -5.55 -17.89 -29.62
C ARG A 104 -6.26 -16.53 -29.77
N VAL A 105 -6.98 -16.08 -28.75
CA VAL A 105 -7.75 -14.81 -28.82
C VAL A 105 -6.84 -13.62 -28.68
N LYS A 106 -5.97 -13.64 -27.68
CA LYS A 106 -4.98 -12.59 -27.40
C LYS A 106 -5.57 -11.20 -27.15
N LYS A 107 -6.86 -11.11 -26.83
CA LYS A 107 -7.51 -9.87 -26.39
C LYS A 107 -7.28 -9.70 -24.89
N PRO A 108 -6.68 -8.58 -24.46
CA PRO A 108 -6.31 -8.40 -23.03
C PRO A 108 -7.48 -8.58 -22.06
N ASP A 109 -8.64 -8.01 -22.40
CA ASP A 109 -9.82 -8.09 -21.54
C ASP A 109 -10.32 -9.52 -21.33
N ILE A 110 -10.38 -10.31 -22.43
CA ILE A 110 -10.80 -11.72 -22.36
C ILE A 110 -9.77 -12.53 -21.60
N CYS A 111 -8.47 -12.30 -21.88
CA CYS A 111 -7.41 -13.01 -21.17
C CYS A 111 -7.41 -12.69 -19.68
N THR A 112 -7.57 -11.42 -19.32
CA THR A 112 -7.64 -10.99 -17.92
C THR A 112 -8.80 -11.65 -17.20
N HIS A 113 -9.99 -11.59 -17.78
CA HIS A 113 -11.19 -12.18 -17.20
C HIS A 113 -11.04 -13.68 -16.90
N TRP A 114 -10.49 -14.45 -17.84
CA TRP A 114 -10.33 -15.90 -17.65
C TRP A 114 -9.21 -16.26 -16.68
N TRP A 115 -8.10 -15.50 -16.66
CA TRP A 115 -7.06 -15.71 -15.67
C TRP A 115 -7.49 -15.29 -14.27
N GLU A 116 -8.34 -14.24 -14.13
CA GLU A 116 -8.96 -13.88 -12.85
C GLU A 116 -9.86 -15.02 -12.35
N LYS A 117 -10.68 -15.64 -13.21
CA LYS A 117 -11.49 -16.80 -12.84
C LYS A 117 -10.64 -17.99 -12.35
N VAL A 118 -9.47 -18.24 -12.95
CA VAL A 118 -8.54 -19.26 -12.42
C VAL A 118 -8.12 -18.94 -11.00
N LEU A 119 -7.86 -17.67 -10.69
CA LEU A 119 -7.42 -17.25 -9.35
C LEU A 119 -8.57 -17.19 -8.32
N GLU A 120 -9.83 -17.12 -8.76
CA GLU A 120 -10.99 -17.25 -7.84
C GLU A 120 -11.01 -18.64 -7.19
N ASP A 121 -10.77 -19.69 -7.98
CA ASP A 121 -10.75 -21.07 -7.48
C ASP A 121 -9.36 -21.45 -6.92
N GLN A 122 -8.27 -20.94 -7.51
CA GLN A 122 -6.89 -21.27 -7.15
C GLN A 122 -6.03 -19.99 -7.02
N PRO A 123 -6.13 -19.24 -5.90
CA PRO A 123 -5.43 -17.96 -5.73
C PRO A 123 -3.91 -18.05 -5.89
N GLU A 124 -3.33 -19.21 -5.57
CA GLU A 124 -1.88 -19.45 -5.62
C GLU A 124 -1.39 -20.01 -6.97
N HIS A 125 -2.25 -20.11 -7.98
CA HIS A 125 -1.86 -20.69 -9.27
C HIS A 125 -0.76 -19.86 -9.95
N GLU A 126 0.44 -20.41 -10.04
CA GLU A 126 1.66 -19.70 -10.44
C GLU A 126 1.59 -19.10 -11.84
N GLU A 127 1.12 -19.90 -12.83
CA GLU A 127 1.00 -19.46 -14.22
C GLU A 127 -0.04 -18.33 -14.37
N ALA A 128 -1.20 -18.44 -13.71
CA ALA A 128 -2.25 -17.44 -13.76
C ALA A 128 -1.77 -16.12 -13.15
N ASN A 129 -1.12 -16.17 -11.99
CA ASN A 129 -0.48 -14.99 -11.38
C ASN A 129 0.60 -14.41 -12.31
N GLY A 130 1.34 -15.25 -13.04
CA GLY A 130 2.36 -14.83 -13.99
C GLY A 130 1.79 -14.07 -15.18
N GLU A 131 0.75 -14.59 -15.80
CA GLU A 131 0.10 -14.00 -16.97
C GLU A 131 -0.69 -12.73 -16.61
N LEU A 132 -1.42 -12.74 -15.50
CA LEU A 132 -2.11 -11.54 -15.00
C LEU A 132 -1.15 -10.41 -14.67
N ALA A 133 0.01 -10.70 -14.07
CA ALA A 133 1.01 -9.66 -13.82
C ALA A 133 1.44 -8.95 -15.11
N LYS A 134 1.61 -9.69 -16.22
CA LYS A 134 1.97 -9.11 -17.53
C LYS A 134 0.81 -8.29 -18.12
N LEU A 135 -0.42 -8.79 -17.99
CA LEU A 135 -1.62 -8.12 -18.50
C LEU A 135 -1.88 -6.81 -17.75
N TYR A 136 -1.85 -6.84 -16.42
CA TYR A 136 -2.03 -5.65 -15.57
C TYR A 136 -0.94 -4.62 -15.78
N GLU A 137 0.32 -5.04 -15.95
CA GLU A 137 1.43 -4.11 -16.21
C GLU A 137 1.26 -3.40 -17.55
N ARG A 138 0.85 -4.12 -18.60
CA ARG A 138 0.53 -3.55 -19.92
C ARG A 138 -0.68 -2.62 -19.89
N GLY A 139 -1.73 -3.02 -19.17
CA GLY A 139 -2.97 -2.27 -18.99
C GLY A 139 -2.87 -1.14 -17.97
N LYS A 140 -1.72 -1.00 -17.28
CA LYS A 140 -1.52 -0.04 -16.18
C LYS A 140 -2.52 -0.20 -15.03
N ASN A 141 -3.03 -1.40 -14.82
CA ASN A 141 -3.83 -1.73 -13.65
C ASN A 141 -2.89 -2.04 -12.47
N TRP A 142 -2.45 -0.96 -11.80
CA TRP A 142 -1.44 -1.06 -10.76
C TRP A 142 -1.96 -1.74 -9.49
N GLU A 143 -3.23 -1.57 -9.17
CA GLU A 143 -3.87 -2.24 -8.03
C GLU A 143 -3.96 -3.76 -8.25
N GLY A 144 -4.39 -4.19 -9.43
CA GLY A 144 -4.42 -5.60 -9.82
C GLY A 144 -3.01 -6.21 -9.78
N LEU A 145 -2.03 -5.49 -10.31
CA LEU A 145 -0.63 -5.91 -10.28
C LEU A 145 -0.10 -6.03 -8.83
N ALA A 146 -0.46 -5.10 -7.94
CA ALA A 146 -0.07 -5.16 -6.55
C ALA A 146 -0.66 -6.40 -5.83
N LYS A 147 -1.94 -6.72 -6.07
CA LYS A 147 -2.56 -7.94 -5.55
C LYS A 147 -1.80 -9.20 -5.98
N VAL A 148 -1.51 -9.33 -7.26
CA VAL A 148 -0.73 -10.46 -7.80
C VAL A 148 0.68 -10.51 -7.21
N CYS A 149 1.36 -9.38 -7.06
CA CYS A 149 2.68 -9.33 -6.43
C CYS A 149 2.62 -9.74 -4.95
N SER A 150 1.56 -9.38 -4.23
CA SER A 150 1.34 -9.78 -2.84
C SER A 150 1.19 -11.31 -2.72
N VAL A 151 0.38 -11.92 -3.57
CA VAL A 151 0.24 -13.39 -3.63
C VAL A 151 1.58 -14.04 -3.95
N LYS A 152 2.29 -13.54 -4.97
CA LYS A 152 3.64 -14.06 -5.32
C LYS A 152 4.63 -13.97 -4.16
N ALA A 153 4.60 -12.92 -3.37
CA ALA A 153 5.46 -12.79 -2.19
C ALA A 153 5.14 -13.84 -1.12
N THR A 154 3.89 -14.32 -1.07
CA THR A 154 3.45 -15.35 -0.11
C THR A 154 3.82 -16.76 -0.58
N ILE A 155 3.59 -17.07 -1.88
CA ILE A 155 3.78 -18.42 -2.43
C ILE A 155 5.22 -18.72 -2.85
N ALA A 156 6.06 -17.70 -3.00
CA ALA A 156 7.43 -17.89 -3.45
C ALA A 156 8.21 -18.80 -2.47
N THR A 157 8.73 -19.90 -2.99
CA THR A 157 9.48 -20.89 -2.24
C THR A 157 10.91 -20.44 -1.93
N SER A 158 11.49 -19.57 -2.78
CA SER A 158 12.83 -19.03 -2.60
C SER A 158 12.80 -17.66 -1.91
N GLU A 159 13.76 -17.46 -1.01
CA GLU A 159 13.97 -16.16 -0.35
C GLU A 159 14.16 -15.02 -1.37
N LYS A 160 14.97 -15.25 -2.40
CA LYS A 160 15.16 -14.29 -3.50
C LYS A 160 13.85 -13.95 -4.20
N GLY A 161 13.01 -14.95 -4.49
CA GLY A 161 11.70 -14.72 -5.12
C GLY A 161 10.77 -13.89 -4.26
N ARG A 162 10.79 -14.09 -2.94
CA ARG A 162 10.05 -13.26 -1.98
C ARG A 162 10.55 -11.83 -1.93
N ILE A 163 11.86 -11.64 -1.88
CA ILE A 163 12.49 -10.31 -1.90
C ILE A 163 12.12 -9.56 -3.18
N ASP A 164 12.26 -10.19 -4.36
CA ASP A 164 11.93 -9.57 -5.65
C ASP A 164 10.45 -9.16 -5.73
N ALA A 165 9.54 -10.01 -5.26
CA ALA A 165 8.10 -9.74 -5.24
C ALA A 165 7.76 -8.60 -4.26
N LEU A 166 8.30 -8.60 -3.05
CA LEU A 166 8.10 -7.55 -2.05
C LEU A 166 8.70 -6.21 -2.49
N GLN A 167 9.86 -6.22 -3.14
CA GLN A 167 10.47 -5.03 -3.70
C GLN A 167 9.58 -4.42 -4.80
N LYS A 168 9.06 -5.25 -5.71
CA LYS A 168 8.14 -4.79 -6.76
C LYS A 168 6.85 -4.23 -6.14
N LEU A 169 6.32 -4.88 -5.11
CA LEU A 169 5.13 -4.46 -4.38
C LEU A 169 5.33 -3.11 -3.69
N GLY A 170 6.44 -2.95 -2.96
CA GLY A 170 6.78 -1.68 -2.29
C GLY A 170 6.90 -0.52 -3.29
N LEU A 171 7.53 -0.75 -4.45
CA LEU A 171 7.63 0.25 -5.52
C LEU A 171 6.26 0.59 -6.13
N LEU A 172 5.41 -0.41 -6.36
CA LEU A 172 4.06 -0.17 -6.89
C LEU A 172 3.24 0.72 -5.95
N TYR A 173 3.24 0.42 -4.65
CA TYR A 173 2.52 1.23 -3.68
C TYR A 173 3.14 2.62 -3.50
N THR A 174 4.48 2.76 -3.60
CA THR A 174 5.14 4.07 -3.50
C THR A 174 4.87 4.95 -4.72
N ASP A 175 5.08 4.40 -5.94
CA ASP A 175 5.23 5.21 -7.15
C ASP A 175 3.96 5.25 -8.02
N LYS A 176 3.07 4.26 -7.91
CA LYS A 176 1.93 4.07 -8.83
C LYS A 176 0.58 4.14 -8.16
N VAL A 177 0.41 3.46 -7.04
CA VAL A 177 -0.86 3.42 -6.29
C VAL A 177 -0.94 4.58 -5.30
N SER A 178 0.22 5.07 -4.85
CA SER A 178 0.34 6.14 -3.86
C SER A 178 -0.32 5.79 -2.52
N ASP A 179 -0.10 4.56 -2.06
CA ASP A 179 -0.55 4.06 -0.76
C ASP A 179 0.70 3.87 0.14
N PRO A 180 1.06 4.89 0.93
CA PRO A 180 2.28 4.85 1.72
C PRO A 180 2.25 3.83 2.85
N GLU A 181 1.07 3.50 3.39
CA GLU A 181 0.94 2.51 4.47
C GLU A 181 1.28 1.11 3.96
N LYS A 182 0.67 0.70 2.85
CA LYS A 182 0.98 -0.59 2.21
C LYS A 182 2.39 -0.64 1.65
N ALA A 183 2.94 0.51 1.21
CA ALA A 183 4.33 0.60 0.82
C ALA A 183 5.27 0.29 2.00
N ILE A 184 5.05 0.94 3.15
CA ILE A 184 5.84 0.72 4.38
C ILE A 184 5.73 -0.74 4.83
N GLU A 185 4.53 -1.31 4.85
CA GLU A 185 4.30 -2.70 5.20
C GLU A 185 5.11 -3.65 4.29
N SER A 186 5.05 -3.43 2.97
CA SER A 186 5.77 -4.24 2.00
C SER A 186 7.30 -4.17 2.20
N TRP A 187 7.82 -2.96 2.45
CA TRP A 187 9.23 -2.75 2.72
C TRP A 187 9.66 -3.32 4.07
N ARG A 188 8.82 -3.27 5.11
CA ARG A 188 9.10 -3.91 6.41
C ARG A 188 9.20 -5.42 6.27
N ARG A 189 8.24 -6.06 5.60
CA ARG A 189 8.27 -7.50 5.32
C ARG A 189 9.53 -7.91 4.55
N LEU A 190 10.00 -7.05 3.64
CA LEU A 190 11.27 -7.29 2.95
C LEU A 190 12.45 -7.22 3.93
N LEU A 191 12.48 -6.26 4.84
CA LEU A 191 13.54 -6.13 5.84
C LEU A 191 13.54 -7.25 6.89
N GLU A 192 12.41 -7.91 7.12
CA GLU A 192 12.35 -9.13 7.94
C GLU A 192 13.14 -10.29 7.31
N ILE A 193 13.23 -10.31 5.96
CA ILE A 193 13.97 -11.32 5.21
C ILE A 193 15.44 -10.89 5.03
N ASP A 194 15.66 -9.67 4.58
CA ASP A 194 16.98 -9.06 4.39
C ASP A 194 17.07 -7.73 5.13
N GLY A 195 17.48 -7.76 6.40
CA GLY A 195 17.60 -6.58 7.26
C GLY A 195 18.57 -5.51 6.73
N ASN A 196 19.50 -5.89 5.84
CA ASN A 196 20.48 -4.99 5.27
C ASN A 196 20.08 -4.43 3.89
N HIS A 197 18.87 -4.72 3.41
CA HIS A 197 18.42 -4.28 2.10
C HIS A 197 18.33 -2.76 1.99
N ARG A 198 19.36 -2.14 1.46
CA ARG A 198 19.55 -0.68 1.44
C ARG A 198 18.36 0.08 0.87
N ARG A 199 17.80 -0.39 -0.27
CA ARG A 199 16.67 0.29 -0.92
C ARG A 199 15.42 0.30 -0.05
N ALA A 200 15.13 -0.80 0.66
CA ALA A 200 14.00 -0.88 1.56
C ALA A 200 14.15 0.09 2.75
N GLN A 201 15.34 0.10 3.37
CA GLN A 201 15.65 1.05 4.44
C GLN A 201 15.46 2.51 3.98
N ASP A 202 16.00 2.87 2.81
CA ASP A 202 15.92 4.23 2.28
C ASP A 202 14.49 4.62 1.88
N SER A 203 13.71 3.65 1.37
CA SER A 203 12.30 3.89 1.01
C SER A 203 11.43 4.13 2.24
N ILE A 204 11.58 3.32 3.29
CA ILE A 204 10.86 3.49 4.56
C ILE A 204 11.18 4.85 5.19
N LYS A 205 12.47 5.21 5.27
CA LYS A 205 12.90 6.52 5.81
C LYS A 205 12.24 7.68 5.06
N LYS A 206 12.23 7.63 3.72
CA LYS A 206 11.61 8.66 2.90
C LYS A 206 10.10 8.76 3.14
N LEU A 207 9.43 7.61 3.25
CA LEU A 207 7.98 7.56 3.49
C LEU A 207 7.63 8.14 4.87
N TYR A 208 8.36 7.77 5.94
CA TYR A 208 8.14 8.36 7.26
C TYR A 208 8.38 9.86 7.29
N ILE A 209 9.47 10.35 6.64
CA ILE A 209 9.74 11.79 6.55
C ILE A 209 8.61 12.51 5.80
N ALA A 210 8.13 11.94 4.69
CA ALA A 210 7.06 12.53 3.89
C ALA A 210 5.72 12.61 4.65
N GLN A 211 5.47 11.65 5.55
CA GLN A 211 4.27 11.62 6.39
C GLN A 211 4.42 12.44 7.69
N GLY A 212 5.62 12.90 8.02
CA GLY A 212 5.89 13.49 9.33
C GLY A 212 5.81 12.50 10.49
N ALA A 213 5.97 11.21 10.22
CA ALA A 213 5.88 10.08 11.16
C ALA A 213 7.21 9.96 11.93
N TRP A 214 7.49 10.95 12.80
CA TRP A 214 8.78 11.08 13.47
C TRP A 214 9.03 10.00 14.51
N ASP A 215 7.99 9.52 15.18
CA ASP A 215 8.09 8.49 16.24
C ASP A 215 8.41 7.12 15.62
N GLU A 216 7.80 6.79 14.47
CA GLU A 216 8.08 5.59 13.70
C GLU A 216 9.49 5.64 13.10
N LEU A 217 9.90 6.82 12.62
CA LEU A 217 11.25 7.02 12.12
C LEU A 217 12.30 6.87 13.24
N GLU A 218 12.01 7.39 14.43
CA GLU A 218 12.86 7.21 15.62
C GLU A 218 13.00 5.74 15.99
N SER A 219 11.86 5.03 16.09
CA SER A 219 11.84 3.60 16.39
C SER A 219 12.63 2.79 15.38
N PHE A 220 12.54 3.17 14.09
CA PHE A 220 13.31 2.52 13.02
C PHE A 220 14.83 2.72 13.19
N TYR A 221 15.27 3.94 13.51
CA TYR A 221 16.70 4.20 13.74
C TYR A 221 17.19 3.64 15.07
N ARG A 222 16.34 3.60 16.10
CA ARG A 222 16.64 3.00 17.41
C ARG A 222 16.90 1.51 17.28
N SER A 223 16.05 0.79 16.57
CA SER A 223 16.23 -0.66 16.34
C SER A 223 17.52 -0.99 15.57
N ALA A 224 17.98 -0.06 14.72
CA ALA A 224 19.24 -0.18 14.01
C ALA A 224 20.47 0.31 14.81
N GLY A 225 20.29 0.88 16.00
CA GLY A 225 21.36 1.48 16.80
C GLY A 225 21.97 2.74 16.18
N LYS A 226 21.21 3.49 15.37
CA LYS A 226 21.68 4.59 14.54
C LYS A 226 21.02 5.94 14.89
N LEU A 227 20.79 6.19 16.17
CA LEU A 227 20.14 7.44 16.62
C LEU A 227 20.90 8.71 16.28
N ASP A 228 22.23 8.67 16.18
CA ASP A 228 23.01 9.82 15.68
C ASP A 228 22.64 10.17 14.21
N GLU A 229 22.28 9.16 13.37
CA GLU A 229 21.80 9.43 12.00
C GLU A 229 20.37 9.99 12.01
N TYR A 230 19.51 9.52 12.91
CA TYR A 230 18.15 10.04 13.10
C TYR A 230 18.19 11.54 13.40
N VAL A 231 18.99 11.95 14.38
CA VAL A 231 19.11 13.37 14.74
C VAL A 231 19.60 14.21 13.56
N ARG A 232 20.57 13.74 12.77
CA ARG A 232 21.01 14.44 11.56
C ARG A 232 19.88 14.61 10.53
N VAL A 233 18.98 13.64 10.45
CA VAL A 233 17.80 13.77 9.57
C VAL A 233 16.87 14.86 10.12
N LEU A 234 16.58 14.85 11.42
CA LEU A 234 15.76 15.88 12.05
C LEU A 234 16.38 17.28 11.91
N GLU A 235 17.69 17.43 12.08
CA GLU A 235 18.41 18.71 11.91
C GLU A 235 18.22 19.27 10.50
N ARG A 236 18.34 18.41 9.46
CA ARG A 236 18.08 18.82 8.07
C ARG A 236 16.63 19.23 7.83
N GLN A 237 15.69 18.49 8.43
CA GLN A 237 14.28 18.83 8.31
C GLN A 237 13.96 20.15 9.05
N LEU A 238 14.56 20.37 10.21
CA LEU A 238 14.39 21.59 10.99
C LEU A 238 14.81 22.84 10.20
N ASP A 239 15.89 22.74 9.40
CA ASP A 239 16.39 23.88 8.60
C ASP A 239 15.41 24.29 7.48
N THR A 240 14.55 23.39 7.02
CA THR A 240 13.57 23.60 5.94
C THR A 240 12.12 23.59 6.40
N ALA A 241 11.87 23.30 7.68
CA ALA A 241 10.52 23.17 8.22
C ALA A 241 9.77 24.51 8.27
N ALA A 242 8.45 24.43 8.16
CA ALA A 242 7.57 25.55 8.50
C ALA A 242 7.65 25.86 10.01
N ASP A 243 7.38 27.10 10.39
CA ASP A 243 7.56 27.58 11.77
C ASP A 243 6.77 26.76 12.79
N GLU A 244 5.61 26.26 12.43
CA GLU A 244 4.75 25.40 13.26
C GLU A 244 5.42 24.07 13.64
N LEU A 245 6.28 23.54 12.78
CA LEU A 245 6.98 22.26 13.01
C LEU A 245 8.37 22.45 13.66
N LYS A 246 8.95 23.63 13.57
CA LYS A 246 10.30 23.90 14.06
C LYS A 246 10.45 23.58 15.54
N LEU A 247 9.50 24.02 16.36
CA LEU A 247 9.54 23.79 17.80
C LEU A 247 9.50 22.31 18.14
N SER A 248 8.58 21.56 17.52
CA SER A 248 8.43 20.10 17.73
C SER A 248 9.70 19.35 17.32
N LEU A 249 10.27 19.66 16.16
CA LEU A 249 11.49 19.02 15.69
C LEU A 249 12.70 19.36 16.59
N ALA A 250 12.84 20.63 16.99
CA ALA A 250 13.92 21.05 17.88
C ALA A 250 13.83 20.36 19.25
N MET A 251 12.63 20.22 19.81
CA MET A 251 12.40 19.47 21.04
C MET A 251 12.78 17.99 20.89
N LYS A 252 12.33 17.32 19.81
CA LYS A 252 12.72 15.92 19.56
C LYS A 252 14.23 15.74 19.47
N ILE A 253 14.93 16.64 18.80
CA ILE A 253 16.41 16.63 18.72
C ILE A 253 17.02 16.72 20.12
N ALA A 254 16.55 17.66 20.93
CA ALA A 254 17.08 17.92 22.26
C ALA A 254 16.85 16.73 23.21
N VAL A 255 15.62 16.20 23.23
CA VAL A 255 15.24 15.03 24.03
C VAL A 255 16.02 13.79 23.61
N THR A 256 16.17 13.55 22.30
CA THR A 256 16.94 12.41 21.80
C THR A 256 18.42 12.50 22.22
N TYR A 257 19.04 13.68 22.18
CA TYR A 257 20.41 13.87 22.68
C TYR A 257 20.52 13.64 24.18
N ARG A 258 19.51 14.10 24.98
CA ARG A 258 19.50 13.94 26.44
C ARG A 258 19.31 12.49 26.85
N ASP A 259 18.23 11.85 26.37
CA ASP A 259 17.72 10.60 26.92
C ASP A 259 18.29 9.36 26.25
N GLU A 260 18.55 9.44 24.95
CA GLU A 260 18.92 8.26 24.16
C GLU A 260 20.42 8.21 23.83
N ILE A 261 20.97 9.35 23.41
CA ILE A 261 22.37 9.43 22.98
C ILE A 261 23.28 9.77 24.16
N ASN A 262 22.73 10.36 25.23
CA ASN A 262 23.42 10.75 26.46
C ASN A 262 24.63 11.68 26.20
N LYS A 263 24.48 12.67 25.31
CA LYS A 263 25.51 13.69 25.01
C LYS A 263 25.10 15.04 25.57
N ALA A 264 25.45 15.31 26.84
CA ALA A 264 25.06 16.54 27.57
C ALA A 264 25.36 17.82 26.81
N ASP A 265 26.57 17.98 26.23
CA ASP A 265 26.93 19.17 25.47
C ASP A 265 26.06 19.42 24.23
N ARG A 266 25.63 18.33 23.55
CA ARG A 266 24.75 18.43 22.38
C ARG A 266 23.30 18.68 22.79
N ALA A 267 22.85 18.02 23.86
CA ALA A 267 21.54 18.25 24.44
C ALA A 267 21.38 19.71 24.87
N MET A 268 22.38 20.27 25.55
CA MET A 268 22.39 21.67 25.97
C MET A 268 22.21 22.63 24.78
N ARG A 269 23.00 22.46 23.71
CA ARG A 269 22.89 23.30 22.51
C ARG A 269 21.54 23.12 21.80
N ALA A 270 21.00 21.92 21.81
CA ALA A 270 19.72 21.64 21.20
C ALA A 270 18.56 22.28 21.98
N PHE A 271 18.57 22.23 23.33
CA PHE A 271 17.60 22.94 24.14
C PHE A 271 17.77 24.47 24.06
N GLU A 272 19.00 25.00 23.96
CA GLU A 272 19.22 26.41 23.66
C GLU A 272 18.59 26.81 22.31
N ARG A 273 18.67 25.97 21.29
CA ARG A 273 17.98 26.21 20.02
C ARG A 273 16.45 26.18 20.16
N VAL A 274 15.88 25.34 21.04
CA VAL A 274 14.46 25.41 21.39
C VAL A 274 14.11 26.78 21.93
N LEU A 275 14.88 27.31 22.89
CA LEU A 275 14.65 28.64 23.48
C LEU A 275 14.85 29.78 22.48
N THR A 276 15.59 29.60 21.38
CA THR A 276 15.65 30.61 20.31
C THR A 276 14.38 30.61 19.44
N ILE A 277 13.60 29.55 19.43
CA ILE A 277 12.33 29.41 18.70
C ILE A 277 11.16 29.85 19.60
N ASP A 278 11.18 29.40 20.85
CA ASP A 278 10.19 29.72 21.89
C ASP A 278 10.92 30.09 23.20
N GLU A 279 11.09 31.41 23.43
CA GLU A 279 11.82 31.94 24.56
C GLU A 279 11.18 31.61 25.92
N THR A 280 9.93 31.18 25.91
CA THR A 280 9.15 30.85 27.12
C THR A 280 8.98 29.38 27.37
N ASN A 281 9.65 28.52 26.60
CA ASN A 281 9.48 27.06 26.65
C ASN A 281 9.98 26.52 27.99
N LEU A 282 9.02 26.07 28.82
CA LEU A 282 9.31 25.58 30.18
C LEU A 282 10.12 24.27 30.16
N GLU A 283 9.76 23.33 29.29
CA GLU A 283 10.45 22.04 29.24
C GLU A 283 11.93 22.20 28.87
N ALA A 284 12.22 23.05 27.90
CA ALA A 284 13.60 23.37 27.53
C ALA A 284 14.36 24.07 28.66
N ALA A 285 13.73 25.04 29.34
CA ALA A 285 14.33 25.71 30.48
C ALA A 285 14.65 24.77 31.63
N GLU A 286 13.71 23.90 32.00
CA GLU A 286 13.90 22.89 33.06
C GLU A 286 15.00 21.88 32.71
N ALA A 287 15.09 21.47 31.45
CA ALA A 287 16.14 20.56 31.00
C ALA A 287 17.53 21.22 31.03
N LEU A 288 17.60 22.53 30.81
CA LEU A 288 18.85 23.31 30.82
C LEU A 288 19.38 23.60 32.20
N ILE A 289 18.52 23.75 33.22
CA ILE A 289 18.94 24.10 34.61
C ILE A 289 20.06 23.15 35.08
N PRO A 290 19.91 21.81 35.12
CA PRO A 290 20.97 20.94 35.63
C PRO A 290 22.21 20.95 34.72
N LEU A 291 22.05 21.19 33.42
CA LEU A 291 23.17 21.26 32.48
C LEU A 291 24.01 22.53 32.69
N TYR A 292 23.36 23.66 32.96
CA TYR A 292 24.06 24.93 33.28
C TYR A 292 24.71 24.90 34.65
N GLU A 293 24.12 24.23 35.63
CA GLU A 293 24.74 24.02 36.93
C GLU A 293 26.07 23.24 36.80
N GLN A 294 26.06 22.15 36.02
CA GLN A 294 27.26 21.36 35.76
C GLN A 294 28.29 22.13 34.89
N GLY A 295 27.82 22.83 33.87
CA GLY A 295 28.63 23.63 32.94
C GLY A 295 29.20 24.94 33.53
N ARG A 296 28.75 25.30 34.74
CA ARG A 296 29.15 26.56 35.46
C ARG A 296 28.88 27.83 34.64
N ASP A 297 27.71 27.91 33.98
CA ASP A 297 27.23 29.10 33.29
C ASP A 297 26.10 29.78 34.11
N PRO A 298 26.45 30.59 35.13
CA PRO A 298 25.45 31.13 36.06
C PRO A 298 24.50 32.15 35.43
N ARG A 299 24.91 32.82 34.33
CA ARG A 299 24.03 33.79 33.67
C ARG A 299 22.91 33.08 32.91
N LYS A 300 23.24 32.07 32.14
CA LYS A 300 22.25 31.27 31.42
C LYS A 300 21.34 30.51 32.40
N LEU A 301 21.90 30.06 33.53
CA LEU A 301 21.11 29.42 34.57
C LEU A 301 20.02 30.37 35.10
N VAL A 302 20.38 31.62 35.40
CA VAL A 302 19.41 32.65 35.85
C VAL A 302 18.31 32.84 34.80
N THR A 303 18.65 32.96 33.55
CA THR A 303 17.63 33.06 32.47
C THR A 303 16.68 31.88 32.43
N ALA A 304 17.19 30.66 32.58
CA ALA A 304 16.34 29.44 32.62
C ALA A 304 15.41 29.43 33.86
N LEU A 305 15.93 29.87 35.02
CA LEU A 305 15.13 29.99 36.25
C LEU A 305 14.05 31.09 36.11
N GLU A 306 14.34 32.18 35.39
CA GLU A 306 13.37 33.25 35.10
C GLU A 306 12.21 32.74 34.25
N ILE A 307 12.48 31.89 33.24
CA ILE A 307 11.44 31.26 32.44
C ILE A 307 10.58 30.35 33.33
N GLN A 308 11.20 29.52 34.16
CA GLN A 308 10.50 28.65 35.10
C GLN A 308 9.64 29.45 36.10
N LEU A 309 10.15 30.60 36.61
CA LEU A 309 9.41 31.51 37.47
C LEU A 309 8.19 32.10 36.77
N GLY A 310 8.33 32.47 35.48
CA GLY A 310 7.24 33.02 34.68
C GLY A 310 6.02 32.12 34.55
N GLN A 311 6.25 30.81 34.59
CA GLN A 311 5.21 29.76 34.48
C GLN A 311 4.74 29.24 35.84
N THR A 312 5.25 29.80 36.96
CA THR A 312 4.91 29.35 38.32
C THR A 312 3.68 30.10 38.81
N GLU A 313 2.58 29.42 39.01
CA GLU A 313 1.31 30.01 39.50
C GLU A 313 1.24 30.04 41.04
N ASP A 314 1.77 29.01 41.73
CA ASP A 314 1.71 28.93 43.18
C ASP A 314 2.55 30.02 43.85
N PRO A 315 1.92 30.91 44.69
CA PRO A 315 2.61 32.02 45.30
C PRO A 315 3.80 31.64 46.21
N SER A 316 3.69 30.52 46.93
CA SER A 316 4.74 30.06 47.84
C SER A 316 5.96 29.59 47.06
N THR A 317 5.74 28.74 46.06
CA THR A 317 6.78 28.24 45.15
C THR A 317 7.42 29.37 44.35
N ARG A 318 6.60 30.36 43.92
CA ARG A 318 7.06 31.54 43.22
C ARG A 318 8.02 32.36 44.08
N GLN A 319 7.69 32.58 45.36
CA GLN A 319 8.52 33.32 46.29
C GLN A 319 9.86 32.59 46.56
N GLU A 320 9.82 31.24 46.70
CA GLU A 320 11.03 30.45 46.86
C GLU A 320 11.95 30.56 45.64
N ARG A 321 11.39 30.46 44.41
CA ARG A 321 12.16 30.64 43.17
C ARG A 321 12.77 32.01 43.02
N ILE A 322 12.06 33.06 43.40
CA ILE A 322 12.60 34.42 43.40
C ILE A 322 13.83 34.52 44.32
N LYS A 323 13.78 33.94 45.53
CA LYS A 323 14.92 33.91 46.45
C LYS A 323 16.10 33.15 45.86
N VAL A 324 15.87 32.01 45.23
CA VAL A 324 16.92 31.24 44.57
C VAL A 324 17.59 32.06 43.45
N ILE A 325 16.81 32.72 42.61
CA ILE A 325 17.36 33.59 41.55
C ILE A 325 18.18 34.72 42.13
N ALA A 326 17.69 35.38 43.21
CA ALA A 326 18.41 36.45 43.91
C ALA A 326 19.78 35.98 44.44
N GLU A 327 19.80 34.81 45.11
CA GLU A 327 21.01 34.19 45.61
C GLU A 327 22.01 33.83 44.51
N TYR A 328 21.54 33.25 43.38
CA TYR A 328 22.41 32.96 42.22
C TYR A 328 22.99 34.27 41.62
N CYS A 329 22.19 35.32 41.49
CA CYS A 329 22.67 36.63 41.02
C CYS A 329 23.75 37.20 41.95
N GLU A 330 23.59 37.08 43.26
CA GLU A 330 24.54 37.61 44.25
C GLU A 330 25.83 36.78 44.29
N THR A 331 25.70 35.44 44.40
CA THR A 331 26.85 34.59 44.75
C THR A 331 27.60 34.07 43.52
N LYS A 332 26.88 33.73 42.43
CA LYS A 332 27.44 33.07 41.24
C LYS A 332 27.65 34.04 40.08
N VAL A 333 26.66 34.86 39.73
CA VAL A 333 26.79 35.88 38.67
C VAL A 333 27.59 37.05 39.16
N ARG A 334 27.53 37.37 40.47
CA ARG A 334 28.16 38.52 41.14
C ARG A 334 27.63 39.87 40.59
N ASP A 335 26.37 39.88 40.21
CA ASP A 335 25.66 41.08 39.78
C ASP A 335 24.80 41.63 40.94
N LYS A 336 25.35 42.56 41.71
CA LYS A 336 24.67 43.13 42.86
C LYS A 336 23.41 43.91 42.52
N GLY A 337 23.35 44.51 41.32
CA GLY A 337 22.19 45.25 40.85
C GLY A 337 21.01 44.34 40.56
N ALA A 338 21.25 43.25 39.78
CA ALA A 338 20.26 42.23 39.52
C ALA A 338 19.80 41.54 40.81
N ALA A 339 20.75 41.17 41.69
CA ALA A 339 20.43 40.53 42.97
C ALA A 339 19.52 41.41 43.84
N PHE A 340 19.81 42.70 43.94
CA PHE A 340 18.97 43.66 44.69
C PHE A 340 17.54 43.74 44.11
N GLY A 341 17.40 43.79 42.78
CA GLY A 341 16.09 43.80 42.14
C GLY A 341 15.26 42.53 42.43
N TRP A 342 15.91 41.38 42.50
CA TRP A 342 15.24 40.12 42.83
C TRP A 342 14.91 39.99 44.31
N TRP A 343 15.78 40.45 45.22
CA TRP A 343 15.47 40.52 46.65
C TRP A 343 14.31 41.48 46.98
N LEU A 344 14.17 42.56 46.24
CA LEU A 344 13.03 43.48 46.36
C LEU A 344 11.73 42.78 45.99
N LYS A 345 11.70 42.06 44.85
CA LYS A 345 10.55 41.26 44.43
C LYS A 345 10.21 40.12 45.41
N ALA A 346 11.18 39.59 46.15
CA ALA A 346 10.94 38.59 47.17
C ALA A 346 10.30 39.19 48.45
N HIS A 347 10.29 40.48 48.61
CA HIS A 347 9.75 41.19 49.76
C HIS A 347 8.34 41.74 49.52
N GLU A 348 7.96 41.89 48.26
CA GLU A 348 6.62 42.25 47.81
C GLU A 348 5.68 41.01 47.87
#